data_efdd8263bd7a86f9dbbe85ea23e385af
#
_entry.id   efdd8263bd7a86f9dbbe85ea23e385af
#
_cell.length_a   1.000
_cell.length_b   1.000
_cell.length_c   1.000
_cell.angle_alpha   90.00
_cell.angle_beta   90.00
_cell.angle_gamma   90.00
#
_symmetry.space_group_name_H-M   'P 1'
#
loop_
_entity.id
_entity.type
_entity.pdbx_description
1 polymer ?
#
loop_
_entity_poly.entity_id
_entity_poly.type
_entity_poly.pdbx_seq_one_letter_code
_entity_poly.pdbx_strand_id
1 'polypeptide(L)'
;ALNAFLYQTGSPTTSFVLVLATNRAEDLDEAVLDRVDETLYFGLPAFAARDKLVRLYYDVYCASLIERKRHFLKQFWDVIRRAPASLKVTKDVTPALLGEVARDTDDFSGREIEKLFVAVQSAAYGRGGRLDANTITTAVAVKRGEHDRKNAMNAADSTLRSSAVDAAMNSPRANSRDGK
;
A
#
# COMPACT_ATOMS: atom_id res chain seq x y z
N ALA A 1 -25.65 -12.71 -6.09
CA ALA A 1 -24.83 -12.53 -4.88
C ALA A 1 -25.30 -11.33 -4.06
N LEU A 2 -25.49 -10.13 -4.65
CA LEU A 2 -25.91 -8.92 -3.94
C LEU A 2 -27.27 -9.11 -3.21
N ASN A 3 -28.29 -9.62 -3.88
CA ASN A 3 -29.62 -9.83 -3.27
C ASN A 3 -29.59 -10.79 -2.07
N ALA A 4 -28.73 -11.83 -2.09
CA ALA A 4 -28.56 -12.72 -0.94
C ALA A 4 -27.90 -11.99 0.24
N PHE A 5 -26.91 -11.14 -0.03
CA PHE A 5 -26.27 -10.27 0.98
C PHE A 5 -27.30 -9.32 1.59
N LEU A 6 -28.04 -8.59 0.76
CA LEU A 6 -29.07 -7.64 1.21
C LEU A 6 -30.19 -8.31 2.02
N TYR A 7 -30.54 -9.56 1.69
CA TYR A 7 -31.51 -10.33 2.46
C TYR A 7 -30.97 -10.68 3.86
N GLN A 8 -29.71 -11.17 3.94
CA GLN A 8 -29.10 -11.58 5.21
C GLN A 8 -28.81 -10.39 6.15
N THR A 9 -28.58 -9.20 5.60
CA THR A 9 -28.30 -7.97 6.35
C THR A 9 -29.53 -7.07 6.55
N GLY A 10 -30.70 -7.49 6.05
CA GLY A 10 -31.94 -6.71 6.11
C GLY A 10 -32.65 -6.71 7.46
N SER A 11 -32.24 -7.56 8.39
CA SER A 11 -32.82 -7.64 9.74
C SER A 11 -31.74 -7.54 10.80
N PRO A 12 -32.00 -6.82 11.92
CA PRO A 12 -31.06 -6.78 13.04
C PRO A 12 -30.77 -8.18 13.55
N THR A 13 -29.50 -8.49 13.77
CA THR A 13 -29.07 -9.77 14.30
C THR A 13 -27.97 -9.59 15.34
N THR A 14 -27.96 -10.45 16.35
CA THR A 14 -26.88 -10.53 17.36
C THR A 14 -25.91 -11.69 17.06
N SER A 15 -26.14 -12.39 15.96
CA SER A 15 -25.40 -13.62 15.65
C SER A 15 -24.05 -13.38 14.99
N PHE A 16 -23.85 -12.22 14.34
CA PHE A 16 -22.60 -11.88 13.66
C PHE A 16 -22.40 -10.35 13.58
N VAL A 17 -21.17 -9.94 13.40
CA VAL A 17 -20.77 -8.59 13.02
C VAL A 17 -20.22 -8.63 11.60
N LEU A 18 -20.71 -7.74 10.74
CA LEU A 18 -20.23 -7.62 9.38
C LEU A 18 -19.23 -6.48 9.26
N VAL A 19 -18.05 -6.79 8.72
CA VAL A 19 -17.01 -5.79 8.42
C VAL A 19 -16.74 -5.81 6.93
N LEU A 20 -16.96 -4.67 6.28
CA LEU A 20 -16.63 -4.45 4.87
C LEU A 20 -15.36 -3.61 4.76
N ALA A 21 -14.50 -3.94 3.82
CA ALA A 21 -13.31 -3.15 3.50
C ALA A 21 -13.21 -2.96 1.99
N THR A 22 -13.09 -1.71 1.56
CA THR A 22 -12.94 -1.36 0.14
C THR A 22 -12.00 -0.18 -0.02
N ASN A 23 -11.30 -0.11 -1.15
CA ASN A 23 -10.55 1.07 -1.56
C ASN A 23 -11.40 2.01 -2.45
N ARG A 24 -12.63 1.60 -2.79
CA ARG A 24 -13.53 2.31 -3.70
C ARG A 24 -14.93 2.28 -3.13
N ALA A 25 -15.17 3.15 -2.14
CA ALA A 25 -16.47 3.23 -1.49
C ALA A 25 -17.56 3.75 -2.45
N GLU A 26 -17.14 4.57 -3.42
CA GLU A 26 -17.99 5.14 -4.46
C GLU A 26 -18.58 4.11 -5.44
N ASP A 27 -17.99 2.92 -5.53
CA ASP A 27 -18.49 1.82 -6.37
C ASP A 27 -19.48 0.91 -5.62
N LEU A 28 -19.70 1.14 -4.33
CA LEU A 28 -20.67 0.34 -3.57
C LEU A 28 -22.09 0.77 -3.91
N ASP A 29 -22.97 -0.24 -4.02
CA ASP A 29 -24.39 -0.03 -4.19
C ASP A 29 -24.98 0.73 -2.97
N GLU A 30 -25.83 1.73 -3.20
CA GLU A 30 -26.45 2.55 -2.16
C GLU A 30 -27.19 1.67 -1.14
N ALA A 31 -27.83 0.58 -1.58
CA ALA A 31 -28.51 -0.35 -0.70
C ALA A 31 -27.55 -1.11 0.25
N VAL A 32 -26.26 -1.20 -0.08
CA VAL A 32 -25.22 -1.71 0.82
C VAL A 32 -24.83 -0.65 1.82
N LEU A 33 -24.64 0.60 1.37
CA LEU A 33 -24.27 1.72 2.24
C LEU A 33 -25.32 2.00 3.30
N ASP A 34 -26.61 1.92 2.95
CA ASP A 34 -27.75 2.09 3.87
C ASP A 34 -27.79 1.05 5.02
N ARG A 35 -27.04 -0.04 4.92
CA ARG A 35 -26.95 -1.09 5.94
C ARG A 35 -25.68 -1.04 6.78
N VAL A 36 -24.84 -0.04 6.54
CA VAL A 36 -23.60 0.16 7.30
C VAL A 36 -23.87 1.13 8.44
N ASP A 37 -23.76 0.65 9.66
CA ASP A 37 -23.98 1.46 10.87
C ASP A 37 -22.85 2.47 11.10
N GLU A 38 -21.61 2.11 10.75
CA GLU A 38 -20.43 2.93 10.99
C GLU A 38 -19.43 2.82 9.83
N THR A 39 -18.98 3.96 9.34
CA THR A 39 -17.98 4.04 8.28
C THR A 39 -16.70 4.65 8.82
N LEU A 40 -15.60 3.90 8.71
CA LEU A 40 -14.26 4.33 9.12
C LEU A 40 -13.39 4.61 7.89
N TYR A 41 -12.89 5.83 7.80
CA TYR A 41 -11.96 6.21 6.75
C TYR A 41 -10.50 6.05 7.21
N PHE A 42 -9.72 5.26 6.48
CA PHE A 42 -8.29 5.08 6.68
C PHE A 42 -7.53 5.82 5.59
N GLY A 43 -7.09 7.04 5.90
CA GLY A 43 -6.25 7.84 5.01
C GLY A 43 -4.80 7.39 4.98
N LEU A 44 -3.98 8.12 4.23
CA LEU A 44 -2.53 7.91 4.21
C LEU A 44 -1.94 8.19 5.59
N PRO A 45 -0.87 7.47 5.98
CA PRO A 45 -0.28 7.60 7.31
C PRO A 45 0.36 8.98 7.50
N ALA A 46 0.04 9.65 8.59
CA ALA A 46 0.75 10.86 9.03
C ALA A 46 2.21 10.54 9.40
N PHE A 47 3.07 11.56 9.49
CA PHE A 47 4.51 11.39 9.75
C PHE A 47 4.82 10.44 10.90
N ALA A 48 4.15 10.58 12.06
CA ALA A 48 4.39 9.73 13.22
C ALA A 48 4.05 8.24 12.96
N ALA A 49 3.04 7.97 12.13
CA ALA A 49 2.69 6.62 11.71
C ALA A 49 3.69 6.11 10.67
N ARG A 50 4.13 6.96 9.73
CA ARG A 50 5.16 6.60 8.74
C ARG A 50 6.49 6.25 9.40
N ASP A 51 6.95 7.03 10.37
CA ASP A 51 8.19 6.73 11.12
C ASP A 51 8.12 5.34 11.80
N LYS A 52 6.97 5.01 12.39
CA LYS A 52 6.75 3.68 12.96
C LYS A 52 6.76 2.58 11.89
N LEU A 53 6.12 2.81 10.75
CA LEU A 53 6.10 1.85 9.64
C LEU A 53 7.50 1.65 9.03
N VAL A 54 8.27 2.72 8.83
CA VAL A 54 9.65 2.67 8.35
C VAL A 54 10.51 1.82 9.28
N ARG A 55 10.45 2.04 10.59
CA ARG A 55 11.18 1.25 11.59
C ARG A 55 10.73 -0.21 11.61
N LEU A 56 9.42 -0.44 11.59
CA LEU A 56 8.85 -1.79 11.55
C LEU A 56 9.35 -2.57 10.34
N TYR A 57 9.24 -1.99 9.14
CA TYR A 57 9.66 -2.70 7.93
C TYR A 57 11.17 -2.80 7.79
N TYR A 58 11.93 -1.83 8.28
CA TYR A 58 13.37 -1.97 8.42
C TYR A 58 13.72 -3.18 9.31
N ASP A 59 13.08 -3.32 10.46
CA ASP A 59 13.31 -4.44 11.36
C ASP A 59 12.91 -5.77 10.71
N VAL A 60 11.75 -5.84 10.04
CA VAL A 60 11.26 -7.06 9.40
C VAL A 60 12.14 -7.50 8.23
N TYR A 61 12.54 -6.58 7.34
CA TYR A 61 13.21 -6.92 6.09
C TYR A 61 14.74 -6.80 6.15
N CYS A 62 15.27 -6.02 7.08
CA CYS A 62 16.71 -5.75 7.14
C CYS A 62 17.37 -6.22 8.44
N ALA A 63 16.80 -5.92 9.61
CA ALA A 63 17.41 -6.22 10.90
C ALA A 63 17.06 -7.63 11.43
N SER A 64 15.79 -8.07 11.34
CA SER A 64 15.36 -9.34 11.92
C SER A 64 15.97 -10.58 11.26
N LEU A 65 16.49 -10.45 10.04
CA LEU A 65 17.25 -11.52 9.38
C LEU A 65 18.55 -11.85 10.13
N ILE A 66 19.05 -10.93 10.96
CA ILE A 66 20.21 -11.14 11.82
C ILE A 66 19.85 -12.01 13.02
N GLU A 67 18.66 -11.83 13.61
CA GLU A 67 18.23 -12.52 14.84
C GLU A 67 17.47 -13.83 14.60
N ARG A 68 16.69 -13.94 13.52
CA ARG A 68 15.93 -15.16 13.20
C ARG A 68 16.80 -16.41 13.04
N LYS A 69 18.08 -16.26 12.71
CA LYS A 69 19.05 -17.38 12.67
C LYS A 69 19.34 -18.02 14.03
N ARG A 70 19.03 -17.34 15.16
CA ARG A 70 19.43 -17.85 16.48
C ARG A 70 18.44 -18.81 17.13
N HIS A 71 17.13 -18.74 16.84
CA HIS A 71 16.14 -19.47 17.65
C HIS A 71 15.35 -20.57 16.92
N PHE A 72 15.17 -20.50 15.61
CA PHE A 72 14.26 -21.42 14.90
C PHE A 72 14.96 -22.49 14.02
N LEU A 73 16.24 -22.42 13.82
CA LEU A 73 16.95 -23.13 12.73
C LEU A 73 17.75 -24.38 13.12
N LYS A 74 17.66 -24.88 14.36
CA LYS A 74 18.31 -26.17 14.66
C LYS A 74 17.61 -27.39 14.07
N GLN A 75 16.32 -27.28 13.75
CA GLN A 75 15.50 -28.42 13.33
C GLN A 75 15.16 -28.45 11.82
N PHE A 76 15.43 -27.35 11.10
CA PHE A 76 15.11 -27.20 9.66
C PHE A 76 16.34 -26.97 8.77
N TRP A 77 17.55 -27.15 9.31
CA TRP A 77 18.81 -26.79 8.64
C TRP A 77 19.10 -27.62 7.38
N ASP A 78 18.58 -28.84 7.26
CA ASP A 78 18.87 -29.70 6.11
C ASP A 78 17.99 -29.42 4.88
N VAL A 79 16.87 -28.75 5.02
CA VAL A 79 15.95 -28.43 3.91
C VAL A 79 16.25 -27.08 3.27
N ILE A 80 16.94 -26.15 3.97
CA ILE A 80 17.15 -24.76 3.52
C ILE A 80 18.65 -24.50 3.27
N ARG A 81 19.29 -25.32 2.46
CA ARG A 81 20.65 -25.04 1.94
C ARG A 81 20.73 -23.80 1.02
N ARG A 82 19.64 -23.09 0.81
CA ARG A 82 19.54 -21.82 0.08
C ARG A 82 18.94 -20.68 0.90
N ALA A 83 19.13 -20.67 2.22
CA ALA A 83 18.80 -19.49 2.99
C ALA A 83 19.62 -18.29 2.48
N PRO A 84 19.00 -17.15 2.16
CA PRO A 84 19.74 -15.99 1.71
C PRO A 84 20.75 -15.58 2.79
N ALA A 85 21.94 -15.17 2.35
CA ALA A 85 23.01 -14.73 3.24
C ALA A 85 22.47 -13.62 4.17
N SER A 86 22.89 -13.64 5.46
CA SER A 86 22.48 -12.59 6.39
C SER A 86 22.95 -11.23 5.89
N LEU A 87 22.07 -10.23 5.92
CA LEU A 87 22.44 -8.86 5.61
C LEU A 87 23.46 -8.35 6.65
N LYS A 88 24.53 -7.74 6.17
CA LYS A 88 25.51 -7.02 7.00
C LYS A 88 25.15 -5.54 6.96
N VAL A 89 24.50 -5.06 8.01
CA VAL A 89 24.18 -3.64 8.15
C VAL A 89 25.42 -2.88 8.59
N THR A 90 25.75 -1.81 7.90
CA THR A 90 26.86 -0.93 8.21
C THR A 90 26.49 0.09 9.28
N LYS A 91 27.47 0.69 9.97
CA LYS A 91 27.26 1.60 11.10
C LYS A 91 26.63 2.95 10.69
N ASP A 92 26.63 3.28 9.41
CA ASP A 92 26.03 4.47 8.83
C ASP A 92 24.49 4.38 8.71
N VAL A 93 23.91 3.19 8.86
CA VAL A 93 22.46 3.01 8.97
C VAL A 93 22.04 3.32 10.42
N THR A 94 21.68 4.58 10.65
CA THR A 94 21.36 5.10 11.97
C THR A 94 19.85 5.30 12.14
N PRO A 95 19.33 5.38 13.39
CA PRO A 95 17.94 5.76 13.65
C PRO A 95 17.55 7.14 13.07
N ALA A 96 18.53 8.06 12.93
CA ALA A 96 18.32 9.36 12.30
C ALA A 96 18.03 9.21 10.80
N LEU A 97 18.79 8.36 10.09
CA LEU A 97 18.55 8.05 8.69
C LEU A 97 17.13 7.50 8.46
N LEU A 98 16.65 6.59 9.33
CA LEU A 98 15.28 6.08 9.22
C LEU A 98 14.23 7.19 9.41
N GLY A 99 14.49 8.17 10.27
CA GLY A 99 13.67 9.35 10.40
C GLY A 99 13.66 10.25 9.15
N GLU A 100 14.79 10.36 8.44
CA GLU A 100 14.87 11.02 7.14
C GLU A 100 14.06 10.27 6.08
N VAL A 101 14.20 8.94 6.01
CA VAL A 101 13.37 8.10 5.13
C VAL A 101 11.88 8.33 5.37
N ALA A 102 11.45 8.49 6.64
CA ALA A 102 10.05 8.75 6.96
C ALA A 102 9.59 10.15 6.48
N ARG A 103 10.48 11.15 6.40
CA ARG A 103 10.18 12.45 5.81
C ARG A 103 10.11 12.37 4.29
N ASP A 104 11.07 11.67 3.68
CA ASP A 104 11.16 11.53 2.22
C ASP A 104 10.05 10.65 1.61
N THR A 105 9.36 9.86 2.43
CA THR A 105 8.21 9.05 2.02
C THR A 105 6.88 9.72 2.30
N ASP A 106 6.80 11.05 2.20
CA ASP A 106 5.52 11.76 2.32
C ASP A 106 4.53 11.27 1.26
N ASP A 107 3.26 11.18 1.65
CA ASP A 107 2.16 10.64 0.85
C ASP A 107 2.27 9.13 0.47
N PHE A 108 3.25 8.41 1.00
CA PHE A 108 3.31 6.97 0.80
C PHE A 108 2.28 6.25 1.66
N SER A 109 1.57 5.30 1.05
CA SER A 109 0.78 4.31 1.78
C SER A 109 1.67 3.33 2.54
N GLY A 110 1.12 2.66 3.56
CA GLY A 110 1.86 1.62 4.28
C GLY A 110 2.42 0.51 3.38
N ARG A 111 1.69 0.17 2.30
CA ARG A 111 2.13 -0.81 1.29
C ARG A 111 3.28 -0.30 0.43
N GLU A 112 3.35 0.98 0.15
CA GLU A 112 4.48 1.57 -0.60
C GLU A 112 5.74 1.60 0.26
N ILE A 113 5.62 1.88 1.57
CA ILE A 113 6.73 1.79 2.52
C ILE A 113 7.22 0.34 2.65
N GLU A 114 6.33 -0.64 2.72
CA GLU A 114 6.70 -2.05 2.70
C GLU A 114 7.51 -2.41 1.45
N LYS A 115 7.00 -2.05 0.26
CA LYS A 115 7.69 -2.28 -1.02
C LYS A 115 9.04 -1.58 -1.12
N LEU A 116 9.20 -0.41 -0.48
CA LEU A 116 10.48 0.26 -0.38
C LEU A 116 11.50 -0.63 0.33
N PHE A 117 11.15 -1.22 1.49
CA PHE A 117 12.08 -2.07 2.23
C PHE A 117 12.34 -3.42 1.57
N VAL A 118 11.38 -3.97 0.84
CA VAL A 118 11.63 -5.12 -0.05
C VAL A 118 12.65 -4.76 -1.14
N ALA A 119 12.58 -3.57 -1.73
CA ALA A 119 13.54 -3.10 -2.72
C ALA A 119 14.93 -2.85 -2.09
N VAL A 120 14.99 -2.25 -0.91
CA VAL A 120 16.22 -2.07 -0.13
C VAL A 120 16.90 -3.41 0.15
N GLN A 121 16.14 -4.39 0.62
CA GLN A 121 16.63 -5.74 0.87
C GLN A 121 17.18 -6.39 -0.40
N SER A 122 16.44 -6.31 -1.50
CA SER A 122 16.86 -6.85 -2.80
C SER A 122 18.15 -6.21 -3.30
N ALA A 123 18.26 -4.87 -3.20
CA ALA A 123 19.47 -4.13 -3.57
C ALA A 123 20.67 -4.51 -2.70
N ALA A 124 20.48 -4.72 -1.40
CA ALA A 124 21.53 -5.16 -0.50
C ALA A 124 22.02 -6.57 -0.85
N TYR A 125 21.13 -7.49 -1.20
CA TYR A 125 21.54 -8.83 -1.69
C TYR A 125 22.29 -8.76 -3.02
N GLY A 126 21.89 -7.89 -3.93
CA GLY A 126 22.61 -7.64 -5.18
C GLY A 126 24.04 -7.12 -4.96
N ARG A 127 24.31 -6.52 -3.79
CA ARG A 127 25.63 -6.03 -3.35
C ARG A 127 26.35 -7.00 -2.39
N GLY A 128 26.09 -8.29 -2.50
CA GLY A 128 26.72 -9.32 -1.67
C GLY A 128 26.24 -9.34 -0.22
N GLY A 129 25.03 -8.89 0.06
CA GLY A 129 24.42 -8.89 1.40
C GLY A 129 24.87 -7.72 2.29
N ARG A 130 25.40 -6.65 1.71
CA ARG A 130 25.79 -5.43 2.44
C ARG A 130 24.71 -4.36 2.31
N LEU A 131 24.22 -3.87 3.45
CA LEU A 131 23.30 -2.77 3.56
C LEU A 131 23.99 -1.55 4.16
N ASP A 132 24.11 -0.51 3.38
CA ASP A 132 24.66 0.80 3.76
C ASP A 132 23.63 1.92 3.56
N ALA A 133 23.90 3.10 4.11
CA ALA A 133 23.02 4.27 4.00
C ALA A 133 22.74 4.62 2.53
N ASN A 134 23.74 4.53 1.66
CA ASN A 134 23.58 4.85 0.24
C ASN A 134 22.62 3.88 -0.46
N THR A 135 22.57 2.60 -0.08
CA THR A 135 21.58 1.65 -0.62
C THR A 135 20.16 2.06 -0.25
N ILE A 136 19.94 2.50 0.98
CA ILE A 136 18.63 2.96 1.46
C ILE A 136 18.22 4.25 0.72
N THR A 137 19.06 5.27 0.71
CA THR A 137 18.76 6.57 0.08
C THR A 137 18.52 6.44 -1.42
N THR A 138 19.31 5.60 -2.10
CA THR A 138 19.09 5.32 -3.53
C THR A 138 17.74 4.64 -3.76
N ALA A 139 17.36 3.67 -2.95
CA ALA A 139 16.06 3.00 -3.06
C ALA A 139 14.90 3.96 -2.78
N VAL A 140 15.04 4.85 -1.80
CA VAL A 140 14.05 5.91 -1.50
C VAL A 140 13.88 6.82 -2.71
N ALA A 141 14.97 7.32 -3.30
CA ALA A 141 14.93 8.21 -4.46
C ALA A 141 14.22 7.54 -5.67
N VAL A 142 14.52 6.27 -5.93
CA VAL A 142 13.86 5.51 -7.00
C VAL A 142 12.37 5.35 -6.72
N LYS A 143 11.99 4.96 -5.50
CA LYS A 143 10.58 4.76 -5.12
C LYS A 143 9.79 6.06 -5.09
N ARG A 144 10.41 7.16 -4.71
CA ARG A 144 9.80 8.49 -4.80
C ARG A 144 9.50 8.86 -6.25
N GLY A 145 10.45 8.69 -7.15
CA GLY A 145 10.22 8.93 -8.58
C GLY A 145 9.16 8.02 -9.21
N GLU A 146 9.00 6.77 -8.74
CA GLU A 146 7.90 5.89 -9.15
C GLU A 146 6.55 6.40 -8.63
N HIS A 147 6.49 6.83 -7.37
CA HIS A 147 5.30 7.38 -6.73
C HIS A 147 4.82 8.65 -7.44
N ASP A 148 5.72 9.60 -7.68
CA ASP A 148 5.41 10.86 -8.35
C ASP A 148 4.87 10.63 -9.78
N ARG A 149 5.49 9.71 -10.54
CA ARG A 149 4.98 9.34 -11.87
C ARG A 149 3.59 8.72 -11.82
N LYS A 150 3.35 7.83 -10.86
CA LYS A 150 2.03 7.21 -10.67
C LYS A 150 0.96 8.25 -10.34
N ASN A 151 1.27 9.20 -9.46
CA ASN A 151 0.34 10.28 -9.10
C ASN A 151 0.05 11.21 -10.29
N ALA A 152 1.06 11.54 -11.08
CA ALA A 152 0.88 12.32 -12.31
C ALA A 152 -0.01 11.59 -13.34
N MET A 153 0.16 10.27 -13.50
CA MET A 153 -0.68 9.46 -14.38
C MET A 153 -2.14 9.41 -13.89
N ASN A 154 -2.35 9.21 -12.60
CA ASN A 154 -3.70 9.18 -12.01
C ASN A 154 -4.41 10.54 -12.14
N ALA A 155 -3.69 11.65 -11.95
CA ALA A 155 -4.22 13.00 -12.14
C ALA A 155 -4.62 13.25 -13.60
N ALA A 156 -3.81 12.81 -14.56
CA ALA A 156 -4.13 12.92 -16.00
C ALA A 156 -5.39 12.10 -16.37
N ASP A 157 -5.49 10.86 -15.87
CA ASP A 157 -6.66 10.00 -16.12
C ASP A 157 -7.95 10.58 -15.51
N SER A 158 -7.88 11.12 -14.30
CA SER A 158 -9.03 11.78 -13.66
C SER A 158 -9.51 13.00 -14.44
N THR A 159 -8.60 13.80 -14.98
CA THR A 159 -8.93 14.96 -15.82
C THR A 159 -9.58 14.54 -17.14
N LEU A 160 -9.11 13.48 -17.77
CA LEU A 160 -9.71 12.93 -18.98
C LEU A 160 -11.11 12.38 -18.74
N ARG A 161 -11.33 11.71 -17.63
CA ARG A 161 -12.66 11.19 -17.24
C ARG A 161 -13.65 12.31 -16.97
N SER A 162 -13.25 13.36 -16.25
CA SER A 162 -14.13 14.50 -15.99
C SER A 162 -14.51 15.23 -17.29
N SER A 163 -13.54 15.47 -18.17
CA SER A 163 -13.80 16.10 -19.48
C SER A 163 -14.71 15.26 -20.39
N ALA A 164 -14.58 13.93 -20.35
CA ALA A 164 -15.45 13.03 -21.12
C ALA A 164 -16.89 13.02 -20.57
N VAL A 165 -17.07 13.09 -19.24
CA VAL A 165 -18.39 13.20 -18.62
C VAL A 165 -19.05 14.53 -18.99
N ASP A 166 -18.31 15.63 -18.90
CA ASP A 166 -18.81 16.97 -19.26
C ASP A 166 -19.20 17.04 -20.76
N ALA A 167 -18.42 16.44 -21.63
CA ALA A 167 -18.73 16.35 -23.06
C ALA A 167 -20.00 15.50 -23.32
N ALA A 168 -20.17 14.41 -22.60
CA ALA A 168 -21.37 13.57 -22.70
C ALA A 168 -22.62 14.26 -22.18
N MET A 169 -22.52 15.04 -21.10
CA MET A 169 -23.63 15.81 -20.55
C MET A 169 -24.04 17.00 -21.42
N ASN A 170 -23.08 17.62 -22.12
CA ASN A 170 -23.32 18.76 -23.03
C ASN A 170 -23.64 18.35 -24.47
N SER A 171 -23.67 17.06 -24.78
CA SER A 171 -24.09 16.58 -26.10
C SER A 171 -25.58 16.86 -26.31
N PRO A 172 -26.00 17.63 -27.35
CA PRO A 172 -27.42 17.90 -27.60
C PRO A 172 -28.13 16.57 -27.88
N ARG A 173 -29.10 16.23 -27.06
CA ARG A 173 -29.98 15.07 -27.33
C ARG A 173 -30.56 15.27 -28.72
N ALA A 174 -30.18 14.46 -29.67
CA ALA A 174 -30.82 14.42 -30.98
C ALA A 174 -32.29 14.13 -30.78
N ASN A 175 -33.08 15.14 -31.00
CA ASN A 175 -34.54 15.09 -30.89
C ASN A 175 -35.08 14.33 -32.11
N SER A 176 -35.13 13.00 -32.06
CA SER A 176 -35.82 12.19 -33.06
C SER A 176 -37.31 12.34 -32.87
N ARG A 177 -37.81 13.52 -33.26
CA ARG A 177 -39.22 13.73 -33.65
C ARG A 177 -39.23 13.80 -35.15
N ASP A 178 -39.49 12.69 -35.78
CA ASP A 178 -40.17 12.53 -37.07
C ASP A 178 -40.79 11.16 -36.97
N GLY A 179 -42.09 11.00 -36.94
CA GLY A 179 -43.16 11.61 -37.73
C GLY A 179 -43.69 10.58 -38.68
N LYS A 180 -44.73 10.07 -38.38
CA LYS A 180 -45.84 9.43 -39.07
C LYS A 180 -46.15 8.03 -38.60
#